data_7a1b2abda9068276bd9e86c2df96727c
#
_entry.id   7a1b2abda9068276bd9e86c2df96727c
#
_cell.length_a   1.000
_cell.length_b   1.000
_cell.length_c   1.000
_cell.angle_alpha   90.00
_cell.angle_beta   90.00
_cell.angle_gamma   90.00
#
_symmetry.space_group_name_H-M   'P 1'
#
loop_
_entity.id
_entity.type
_entity.pdbx_description
1 polymer ?
#
loop_
_entity_poly.entity_id
_entity_poly.type
_entity_poly.pdbx_seq_one_letter_code
_entity_poly.pdbx_strand_id
1 'polypeptide(L)'
;MKKENNPVSQEKFKTLIGGQALIEGIMMQGPDKRSIVVRGPEGLVTKVEPLKKRTGIAKWPLIRGVVNFASSMVSGVKALMYSAEFFPEEEEDAQPSKFEQWLEKKLGSEKLEKAVVSFSVFLGVLFSVGLFFLLPTLLSGIFDRWIHNAVVRSLIEGVIRIAIFMGYMILISRMKDMKRIFSYHGAEHKTIRCYEAQLPLTVENCRGMTRLHPRCGTSFLFVVVAISILLFALVSAVFPTSNMLVRMLIRLALLPFVVSISYECNRFVGRHDNALTRALSAPGMWFQHFTTNEPDDSMLEVAIRALELVIPEEKGKDAW
;
A
#
# COMPACT_ATOMS: atom_id res chain seq x y z
N MET A 1 -7.25 34.55 9.44
CA MET A 1 -7.82 33.28 8.97
C MET A 1 -8.42 32.56 10.18
N LYS A 2 -9.75 32.57 10.28
CA LYS A 2 -10.47 31.84 11.34
C LYS A 2 -10.34 30.35 11.06
N LYS A 3 -9.79 29.57 12.00
CA LYS A 3 -9.91 28.11 12.00
C LYS A 3 -11.41 27.79 12.11
N GLU A 4 -12.01 27.34 11.04
CA GLU A 4 -13.30 26.68 11.11
C GLU A 4 -13.14 25.44 11.97
N ASN A 5 -13.58 25.50 13.21
CA ASN A 5 -13.80 24.35 14.06
C ASN A 5 -14.99 23.58 13.45
N ASN A 6 -14.73 22.73 12.49
CA ASN A 6 -15.73 21.80 11.98
C ASN A 6 -15.84 20.67 13.03
N PRO A 7 -16.96 20.57 13.79
CA PRO A 7 -17.11 19.59 14.87
C PRO A 7 -17.14 18.12 14.36
N VAL A 8 -17.17 17.93 13.05
CA VAL A 8 -17.27 16.66 12.35
C VAL A 8 -15.95 15.86 12.29
N SER A 9 -14.81 16.41 12.76
CA SER A 9 -13.50 15.80 12.54
C SER A 9 -12.82 15.19 13.79
N GLN A 10 -13.50 15.07 14.93
CA GLN A 10 -12.90 14.45 16.11
C GLN A 10 -13.08 12.93 16.07
N GLU A 11 -11.97 12.21 15.89
CA GLU A 11 -11.93 10.75 16.07
C GLU A 11 -12.31 10.41 17.51
N LYS A 12 -13.40 9.65 17.72
CA LYS A 12 -13.83 9.20 19.04
C LYS A 12 -13.15 7.91 19.46
N PHE A 13 -12.76 7.09 18.48
CA PHE A 13 -11.95 5.89 18.69
C PHE A 13 -11.10 5.64 17.44
N LYS A 14 -10.18 4.69 17.53
CA LYS A 14 -9.32 4.28 16.41
C LYS A 14 -9.62 2.85 16.05
N THR A 15 -10.04 2.60 14.81
CA THR A 15 -10.32 1.24 14.35
C THR A 15 -9.08 0.55 13.78
N LEU A 16 -9.03 -0.78 13.90
CA LEU A 16 -8.07 -1.67 13.21
C LEU A 16 -8.50 -1.96 11.76
N ILE A 17 -9.72 -1.56 11.37
CA ILE A 17 -10.20 -1.76 10.02
C ILE A 17 -9.41 -0.87 9.07
N GLY A 18 -8.95 -1.46 7.99
CA GLY A 18 -8.27 -0.77 6.90
C GLY A 18 -8.65 -1.43 5.58
N GLY A 19 -8.33 -0.78 4.48
CA GLY A 19 -8.72 -1.28 3.18
C GLY A 19 -7.65 -1.14 2.11
N GLN A 20 -8.09 -1.39 0.90
CA GLN A 20 -7.31 -1.22 -0.32
C GLN A 20 -8.28 -0.88 -1.46
N ALA A 21 -7.99 0.19 -2.19
CA ALA A 21 -8.70 0.51 -3.41
C ALA A 21 -8.41 -0.52 -4.51
N LEU A 22 -9.43 -0.85 -5.28
CA LEU A 22 -9.43 -1.80 -6.38
C LEU A 22 -9.95 -1.11 -7.65
N ILE A 23 -10.03 -1.86 -8.74
CA ILE A 23 -10.70 -1.40 -9.96
C ILE A 23 -12.21 -1.35 -9.66
N GLU A 24 -12.78 -0.14 -9.74
CA GLU A 24 -14.20 0.12 -9.45
C GLU A 24 -14.70 -0.47 -8.13
N GLY A 25 -13.82 -0.57 -7.13
CA GLY A 25 -14.15 -1.24 -5.89
C GLY A 25 -13.22 -0.97 -4.73
N ILE A 26 -13.55 -1.56 -3.59
CA ILE A 26 -12.76 -1.47 -2.35
C ILE A 26 -12.77 -2.85 -1.67
N MET A 27 -11.59 -3.26 -1.19
CA MET A 27 -11.44 -4.32 -0.21
C MET A 27 -11.31 -3.69 1.17
N MET A 28 -12.14 -4.09 2.13
CA MET A 28 -11.97 -3.76 3.55
C MET A 28 -11.59 -5.00 4.34
N GLN A 29 -10.74 -4.82 5.34
CA GLN A 29 -10.30 -5.88 6.23
C GLN A 29 -10.52 -5.47 7.68
N GLY A 30 -11.40 -6.20 8.35
CA GLY A 30 -11.65 -6.10 9.78
C GLY A 30 -10.89 -7.17 10.58
N PRO A 31 -11.21 -7.34 11.87
CA PRO A 31 -10.52 -8.30 12.72
C PRO A 31 -10.77 -9.77 12.34
N ASP A 32 -11.96 -10.12 11.87
CA ASP A 32 -12.37 -11.50 11.60
C ASP A 32 -12.70 -11.78 10.14
N LYS A 33 -13.06 -10.75 9.38
CA LYS A 33 -13.58 -10.86 8.01
C LYS A 33 -12.86 -9.86 7.10
N ARG A 34 -12.87 -10.18 5.83
CA ARG A 34 -12.51 -9.28 4.74
C ARG A 34 -13.68 -9.23 3.77
N SER A 35 -14.02 -8.05 3.32
CA SER A 35 -14.99 -7.80 2.26
C SER A 35 -14.31 -7.29 1.01
N ILE A 36 -14.85 -7.61 -0.14
CA ILE A 36 -14.53 -7.02 -1.43
C ILE A 36 -15.87 -6.56 -2.01
N VAL A 37 -15.97 -5.28 -2.31
CA VAL A 37 -17.18 -4.70 -2.94
C VAL A 37 -16.74 -4.00 -4.21
N VAL A 38 -17.32 -4.39 -5.33
CA VAL A 38 -17.03 -3.87 -6.66
C VAL A 38 -18.32 -3.38 -7.29
N ARG A 39 -18.28 -2.22 -7.94
CA ARG A 39 -19.40 -1.71 -8.74
C ARG A 39 -19.27 -2.25 -10.16
N GLY A 40 -19.83 -3.44 -10.38
CA GLY A 40 -19.92 -4.04 -11.71
C GLY A 40 -20.99 -3.40 -12.59
N PRO A 41 -21.08 -3.81 -13.86
CA PRO A 41 -22.06 -3.28 -14.80
C PRO A 41 -23.54 -3.47 -14.35
N GLU A 42 -23.83 -4.55 -13.65
CA GLU A 42 -25.17 -4.91 -13.18
C GLU A 42 -25.47 -4.41 -11.74
N GLY A 43 -24.52 -3.72 -11.09
CA GLY A 43 -24.69 -3.22 -9.73
C GLY A 43 -23.54 -3.60 -8.79
N LEU A 44 -23.80 -3.53 -7.47
CA LEU A 44 -22.79 -3.85 -6.47
C LEU A 44 -22.62 -5.36 -6.30
N VAL A 45 -21.42 -5.85 -6.56
CA VAL A 45 -21.01 -7.22 -6.28
C VAL A 45 -20.25 -7.25 -4.96
N THR A 46 -20.62 -8.17 -4.06
CA THR A 46 -20.02 -8.28 -2.73
C THR A 46 -19.47 -9.68 -2.50
N LYS A 47 -18.25 -9.76 -1.95
CA LYS A 47 -17.61 -11.00 -1.51
C LYS A 47 -17.09 -10.82 -0.10
N VAL A 48 -17.43 -11.75 0.80
CA VAL A 48 -16.94 -11.73 2.18
C VAL A 48 -16.19 -13.03 2.47
N GLU A 49 -15.00 -12.88 3.01
CA GLU A 49 -14.12 -14.01 3.33
C GLU A 49 -13.71 -13.96 4.81
N PRO A 50 -13.74 -15.11 5.54
CA PRO A 50 -13.22 -15.16 6.90
C PRO A 50 -11.71 -15.04 6.90
N LEU A 51 -11.15 -14.34 7.91
CA LEU A 51 -9.72 -14.23 8.10
C LEU A 51 -9.20 -15.33 9.02
N LYS A 52 -8.18 -16.03 8.57
CA LYS A 52 -7.48 -17.02 9.40
C LYS A 52 -6.63 -16.31 10.47
N LYS A 53 -6.87 -16.60 11.74
CA LYS A 53 -6.04 -16.10 12.84
C LYS A 53 -4.63 -16.67 12.72
N ARG A 54 -3.64 -15.80 12.78
CA ARG A 54 -2.24 -16.23 12.76
C ARG A 54 -1.83 -16.84 14.08
N THR A 55 -0.96 -17.84 14.04
CA THR A 55 -0.47 -18.56 15.21
C THR A 55 1.05 -18.72 15.14
N GLY A 56 1.68 -19.06 16.25
CA GLY A 56 3.09 -19.40 16.33
C GLY A 56 4.05 -18.25 16.02
N ILE A 57 5.16 -18.56 15.36
CA ILE A 57 6.30 -17.67 15.06
C ILE A 57 5.88 -16.44 14.23
N ALA A 58 4.83 -16.58 13.43
CA ALA A 58 4.29 -15.46 12.62
C ALA A 58 3.76 -14.26 13.44
N LYS A 59 3.63 -14.41 14.77
CA LYS A 59 3.27 -13.33 15.71
C LYS A 59 4.47 -12.59 16.31
N TRP A 60 5.68 -13.13 16.16
CA TRP A 60 6.86 -12.56 16.79
C TRP A 60 7.21 -11.20 16.18
N PRO A 61 7.66 -10.25 16.99
CA PRO A 61 8.18 -8.97 16.48
C PRO A 61 9.23 -9.21 15.39
N LEU A 62 9.29 -8.32 14.42
CA LEU A 62 10.10 -8.40 13.21
C LEU A 62 9.64 -9.47 12.20
N ILE A 63 9.34 -10.70 12.60
CA ILE A 63 8.82 -11.75 11.69
C ILE A 63 7.42 -11.38 11.20
N ARG A 64 6.56 -10.91 12.10
CA ARG A 64 5.18 -10.53 11.76
C ARG A 64 5.13 -9.40 10.71
N GLY A 65 6.12 -8.52 10.67
CA GLY A 65 6.20 -7.44 9.67
C GLY A 65 6.30 -7.99 8.25
N VAL A 66 7.25 -8.90 8.01
CA VAL A 66 7.43 -9.55 6.70
C VAL A 66 6.22 -10.40 6.34
N VAL A 67 5.71 -11.20 7.28
CA VAL A 67 4.55 -12.08 7.06
C VAL A 67 3.29 -11.27 6.74
N ASN A 68 3.06 -10.16 7.47
CA ASN A 68 1.92 -9.27 7.23
C ASN A 68 2.03 -8.60 5.87
N PHE A 69 3.20 -8.08 5.53
CA PHE A 69 3.44 -7.42 4.25
C PHE A 69 3.22 -8.39 3.08
N ALA A 70 3.86 -9.57 3.11
CA ALA A 70 3.69 -10.59 2.07
C ALA A 70 2.22 -11.03 1.94
N SER A 71 1.54 -11.27 3.07
CA SER A 71 0.12 -11.65 3.07
C SER A 71 -0.78 -10.54 2.50
N SER A 72 -0.50 -9.28 2.83
CA SER A 72 -1.25 -8.14 2.28
C SER A 72 -1.02 -7.98 0.78
N MET A 73 0.21 -8.17 0.29
CA MET A 73 0.51 -8.18 -1.15
C MET A 73 -0.28 -9.28 -1.87
N VAL A 74 -0.21 -10.52 -1.39
CA VAL A 74 -0.94 -11.64 -2.02
C VAL A 74 -2.45 -11.40 -2.00
N SER A 75 -2.98 -10.92 -0.88
CA SER A 75 -4.41 -10.62 -0.76
C SER A 75 -4.84 -9.47 -1.65
N GLY A 76 -4.02 -8.42 -1.72
CA GLY A 76 -4.28 -7.25 -2.55
C GLY A 76 -4.28 -7.59 -4.05
N VAL A 77 -3.29 -8.38 -4.51
CA VAL A 77 -3.26 -8.86 -5.90
C VAL A 77 -4.49 -9.70 -6.23
N LYS A 78 -4.87 -10.65 -5.35
CA LYS A 78 -6.08 -11.47 -5.55
C LYS A 78 -7.35 -10.63 -5.61
N ALA A 79 -7.47 -9.63 -4.74
CA ALA A 79 -8.64 -8.74 -4.74
C ALA A 79 -8.68 -7.84 -6.00
N LEU A 80 -7.51 -7.36 -6.45
CA LEU A 80 -7.39 -6.58 -7.68
C LEU A 80 -7.78 -7.41 -8.90
N MET A 81 -7.29 -8.65 -9.00
CA MET A 81 -7.67 -9.58 -10.06
C MET A 81 -9.18 -9.86 -10.05
N TYR A 82 -9.73 -10.17 -8.88
CA TYR A 82 -11.17 -10.37 -8.74
C TYR A 82 -11.97 -9.15 -9.19
N SER A 83 -11.51 -7.93 -8.88
CA SER A 83 -12.21 -6.73 -9.36
C SER A 83 -12.07 -6.53 -10.87
N ALA A 84 -10.95 -6.92 -11.47
CA ALA A 84 -10.72 -6.82 -12.91
C ALA A 84 -11.62 -7.77 -13.73
N GLU A 85 -12.04 -8.91 -13.16
CA GLU A 85 -12.95 -9.86 -13.83
C GLU A 85 -14.30 -9.22 -14.26
N PHE A 86 -14.74 -8.13 -13.58
CA PHE A 86 -15.97 -7.41 -13.92
C PHE A 86 -15.79 -6.36 -15.01
N PHE A 87 -14.57 -6.10 -15.42
CA PHE A 87 -14.20 -5.10 -16.44
C PHE A 87 -13.20 -5.74 -17.41
N PRO A 88 -13.65 -6.74 -18.19
CA PRO A 88 -12.79 -7.27 -19.22
C PRO A 88 -12.41 -6.12 -20.14
N GLU A 89 -11.10 -5.94 -20.38
CA GLU A 89 -10.64 -5.06 -21.45
C GLU A 89 -11.30 -5.57 -22.74
N GLU A 90 -11.88 -4.65 -23.53
CA GLU A 90 -12.29 -5.00 -24.89
C GLU A 90 -11.04 -5.57 -25.55
N GLU A 91 -11.04 -6.90 -25.77
CA GLU A 91 -9.97 -7.54 -26.52
C GLU A 91 -9.92 -6.82 -27.86
N GLU A 92 -8.96 -5.92 -28.05
CA GLU A 92 -8.56 -5.56 -29.40
C GLU A 92 -8.34 -6.92 -30.10
N ASP A 93 -8.92 -7.13 -31.28
CA ASP A 93 -8.95 -8.36 -32.10
C ASP A 93 -7.54 -8.97 -32.36
N ALA A 94 -6.68 -8.97 -31.40
CA ALA A 94 -5.36 -9.56 -31.42
C ALA A 94 -5.50 -11.10 -31.30
N GLN A 95 -5.50 -11.76 -32.43
CA GLN A 95 -5.42 -13.23 -32.44
C GLN A 95 -4.26 -13.70 -31.56
N PRO A 96 -4.51 -14.62 -30.60
CA PRO A 96 -3.47 -15.09 -29.69
C PRO A 96 -2.26 -15.59 -30.47
N SER A 97 -1.09 -15.19 -30.04
CA SER A 97 0.16 -15.54 -30.72
C SER A 97 0.33 -17.07 -30.77
N LYS A 98 1.08 -17.57 -31.75
CA LYS A 98 1.37 -19.03 -31.87
C LYS A 98 2.01 -19.59 -30.59
N PHE A 99 2.71 -18.76 -29.84
CA PHE A 99 3.33 -19.12 -28.57
C PHE A 99 2.29 -19.24 -27.45
N GLU A 100 1.33 -18.33 -27.38
CA GLU A 100 0.20 -18.40 -26.44
C GLU A 100 -0.66 -19.63 -26.69
N GLN A 101 -1.03 -19.89 -27.93
CA GLN A 101 -1.78 -21.10 -28.34
C GLN A 101 -1.05 -22.38 -27.96
N TRP A 102 0.29 -22.42 -28.09
CA TRP A 102 1.10 -23.58 -27.72
C TRP A 102 1.14 -23.75 -26.19
N LEU A 103 1.30 -22.66 -25.44
CA LEU A 103 1.28 -22.65 -23.96
C LEU A 103 -0.09 -23.09 -23.44
N GLU A 104 -1.18 -22.59 -24.03
CA GLU A 104 -2.55 -22.94 -23.65
C GLU A 104 -2.84 -24.42 -23.87
N LYS A 105 -2.42 -24.98 -25.00
CA LYS A 105 -2.52 -26.42 -25.26
C LYS A 105 -1.74 -27.28 -24.26
N LYS A 106 -0.62 -26.78 -23.72
CA LYS A 106 0.26 -27.53 -22.83
C LYS A 106 -0.15 -27.43 -21.36
N LEU A 107 -0.63 -26.28 -20.92
CA LEU A 107 -0.92 -25.97 -19.51
C LEU A 107 -2.43 -25.99 -19.21
N GLY A 108 -3.26 -25.76 -20.19
CA GLY A 108 -4.69 -25.48 -20.04
C GLY A 108 -4.92 -23.99 -19.70
N SER A 109 -6.07 -23.45 -20.11
CA SER A 109 -6.42 -22.02 -19.98
C SER A 109 -6.27 -21.49 -18.54
N GLU A 110 -6.86 -22.14 -17.54
CA GLU A 110 -6.80 -21.72 -16.13
C GLU A 110 -5.38 -21.69 -15.52
N LYS A 111 -4.54 -22.69 -15.89
CA LYS A 111 -3.15 -22.73 -15.41
C LYS A 111 -2.28 -21.72 -16.13
N LEU A 112 -2.54 -21.46 -17.40
CA LEU A 112 -1.85 -20.44 -18.17
C LEU A 112 -2.12 -19.04 -17.59
N GLU A 113 -3.38 -18.69 -17.33
CA GLU A 113 -3.75 -17.42 -16.70
C GLU A 113 -3.06 -17.24 -15.36
N LYS A 114 -3.12 -18.23 -14.46
CA LYS A 114 -2.41 -18.19 -13.18
C LYS A 114 -0.89 -18.04 -13.32
N ALA A 115 -0.30 -18.68 -14.32
CA ALA A 115 1.14 -18.58 -14.59
C ALA A 115 1.51 -17.20 -15.11
N VAL A 116 0.74 -16.62 -16.03
CA VAL A 116 0.94 -15.28 -16.57
C VAL A 116 0.85 -14.23 -15.45
N VAL A 117 -0.20 -14.32 -14.63
CA VAL A 117 -0.37 -13.40 -13.48
C VAL A 117 0.79 -13.51 -12.49
N SER A 118 1.15 -14.75 -12.10
CA SER A 118 2.26 -14.96 -11.16
C SER A 118 3.58 -14.43 -11.70
N PHE A 119 3.83 -14.64 -13.00
CA PHE A 119 5.02 -14.14 -13.67
C PHE A 119 5.02 -12.61 -13.76
N SER A 120 3.89 -11.99 -14.09
CA SER A 120 3.74 -10.53 -14.13
C SER A 120 3.97 -9.89 -12.75
N VAL A 121 3.42 -10.50 -11.69
CA VAL A 121 3.67 -10.07 -10.31
C VAL A 121 5.15 -10.21 -9.95
N PHE A 122 5.78 -11.33 -10.30
CA PHE A 122 7.21 -11.53 -10.08
C PHE A 122 8.05 -10.47 -10.79
N LEU A 123 7.77 -10.20 -12.06
CA LEU A 123 8.46 -9.14 -12.82
C LEU A 123 8.22 -7.75 -12.20
N GLY A 124 7.00 -7.46 -11.76
CA GLY A 124 6.66 -6.20 -11.09
C GLY A 124 7.45 -6.01 -9.79
N VAL A 125 7.58 -7.06 -8.98
CA VAL A 125 8.41 -7.04 -7.76
C VAL A 125 9.88 -6.85 -8.10
N LEU A 126 10.40 -7.59 -9.07
CA LEU A 126 11.78 -7.47 -9.54
C LEU A 126 12.09 -6.06 -10.05
N PHE A 127 11.20 -5.50 -10.87
CA PHE A 127 11.30 -4.13 -11.37
C PHE A 127 11.28 -3.12 -10.22
N SER A 128 10.38 -3.28 -9.25
CA SER A 128 10.28 -2.39 -8.09
C SER A 128 11.56 -2.42 -7.24
N VAL A 129 12.12 -3.59 -6.99
CA VAL A 129 13.40 -3.75 -6.28
C VAL A 129 14.53 -3.10 -7.10
N GLY A 130 14.56 -3.33 -8.41
CA GLY A 130 15.51 -2.69 -9.32
C GLY A 130 15.44 -1.16 -9.25
N LEU A 131 14.23 -0.63 -9.42
CA LEU A 131 13.99 0.81 -9.49
C LEU A 131 14.24 1.54 -8.16
N PHE A 132 13.78 0.99 -7.03
CA PHE A 132 13.78 1.72 -5.75
C PHE A 132 14.96 1.35 -4.84
N PHE A 133 15.65 0.25 -5.09
CA PHE A 133 16.77 -0.16 -4.26
C PHE A 133 18.11 -0.26 -5.03
N LEU A 134 18.12 -0.88 -6.21
CA LEU A 134 19.36 -1.06 -6.95
C LEU A 134 19.74 0.17 -7.75
N LEU A 135 18.81 0.81 -8.44
CA LEU A 135 19.08 2.00 -9.24
C LEU A 135 19.64 3.18 -8.42
N PRO A 136 19.11 3.53 -7.23
CA PRO A 136 19.71 4.56 -6.38
C PRO A 136 21.15 4.22 -5.98
N THR A 137 21.43 2.95 -5.66
CA THR A 137 22.79 2.48 -5.33
C THR A 137 23.72 2.63 -6.52
N LEU A 138 23.25 2.30 -7.72
CA LEU A 138 24.01 2.40 -8.96
C LEU A 138 24.32 3.86 -9.31
N LEU A 139 23.32 4.73 -9.26
CA LEU A 139 23.46 6.16 -9.51
C LEU A 139 24.37 6.84 -8.47
N SER A 140 24.28 6.45 -7.20
CA SER A 140 25.17 6.97 -6.16
C SER A 140 26.64 6.62 -6.40
N GLY A 141 26.91 5.53 -7.12
CA GLY A 141 28.26 5.11 -7.52
C GLY A 141 29.00 6.11 -8.39
N ILE A 142 28.29 6.98 -9.11
CA ILE A 142 28.88 8.08 -9.90
C ILE A 142 29.68 9.02 -8.98
N PHE A 143 29.25 9.16 -7.73
CA PHE A 143 29.87 10.02 -6.74
C PHE A 143 31.03 9.36 -5.98
N ASP A 144 31.33 8.06 -6.19
CA ASP A 144 32.36 7.31 -5.48
C ASP A 144 33.79 7.94 -5.68
N ARG A 145 33.97 8.66 -6.79
CA ARG A 145 35.23 9.40 -7.11
C ARG A 145 35.50 10.57 -6.15
N TRP A 146 34.42 11.23 -5.69
CA TRP A 146 34.54 12.48 -4.92
C TRP A 146 34.19 12.28 -3.46
N ILE A 147 33.37 11.25 -3.13
CA ILE A 147 32.83 11.04 -1.79
C ILE A 147 33.36 9.72 -1.24
N HIS A 148 34.38 9.82 -0.40
CA HIS A 148 35.02 8.67 0.23
C HIS A 148 34.32 8.22 1.51
N ASN A 149 33.54 9.11 2.16
CA ASN A 149 32.79 8.77 3.36
C ASN A 149 31.56 7.90 3.02
N ALA A 150 31.54 6.67 3.53
CA ALA A 150 30.50 5.69 3.25
C ALA A 150 29.10 6.11 3.73
N VAL A 151 29.02 6.87 4.85
CA VAL A 151 27.74 7.37 5.39
C VAL A 151 27.19 8.47 4.49
N VAL A 152 28.01 9.45 4.12
CA VAL A 152 27.61 10.54 3.21
C VAL A 152 27.10 9.98 1.89
N ARG A 153 27.80 9.00 1.34
CA ARG A 153 27.40 8.31 0.11
C ARG A 153 26.03 7.61 0.27
N SER A 154 25.78 6.95 1.39
CA SER A 154 24.49 6.32 1.67
C SER A 154 23.36 7.34 1.84
N LEU A 155 23.64 8.52 2.38
CA LEU A 155 22.66 9.61 2.45
C LEU A 155 22.31 10.17 1.07
N ILE A 156 23.30 10.34 0.19
CA ILE A 156 23.08 10.73 -1.22
C ILE A 156 22.23 9.67 -1.94
N GLU A 157 22.56 8.38 -1.77
CA GLU A 157 21.74 7.27 -2.27
C GLU A 157 20.29 7.40 -1.79
N GLY A 158 20.10 7.78 -0.51
CA GLY A 158 18.79 8.03 0.07
C GLY A 158 18.02 9.17 -0.60
N VAL A 159 18.69 10.28 -0.87
CA VAL A 159 18.11 11.44 -1.59
C VAL A 159 17.69 11.03 -3.01
N ILE A 160 18.55 10.32 -3.73
CA ILE A 160 18.26 9.78 -5.07
C ILE A 160 17.02 8.85 -5.01
N ARG A 161 16.94 7.98 -4.00
CA ARG A 161 15.80 7.08 -3.79
C ARG A 161 14.50 7.84 -3.59
N ILE A 162 14.51 8.87 -2.74
CA ILE A 162 13.33 9.74 -2.55
C ILE A 162 12.94 10.41 -3.86
N ALA A 163 13.91 10.94 -4.62
CA ALA A 163 13.62 11.60 -5.90
C ALA A 163 13.00 10.64 -6.92
N ILE A 164 13.53 9.42 -7.06
CA ILE A 164 12.97 8.38 -7.94
C ILE A 164 11.57 8.00 -7.49
N PHE A 165 11.37 7.76 -6.19
CA PHE A 165 10.07 7.39 -5.63
C PHE A 165 9.02 8.48 -5.86
N MET A 166 9.36 9.74 -5.58
CA MET A 166 8.46 10.87 -5.81
C MET A 166 8.16 11.06 -7.29
N GLY A 167 9.17 10.99 -8.17
CA GLY A 167 8.97 11.08 -9.61
C GLY A 167 8.06 10.00 -10.16
N TYR A 168 8.24 8.76 -9.73
CA TYR A 168 7.39 7.63 -10.08
C TYR A 168 5.93 7.85 -9.63
N MET A 169 5.72 8.29 -8.39
CA MET A 169 4.38 8.52 -7.87
C MET A 169 3.66 9.68 -8.57
N ILE A 170 4.38 10.77 -8.88
CA ILE A 170 3.83 11.88 -9.67
C ILE A 170 3.43 11.41 -11.07
N LEU A 171 4.24 10.55 -11.69
CA LEU A 171 3.94 10.00 -13.01
C LEU A 171 2.67 9.14 -12.97
N ILE A 172 2.59 8.19 -12.05
CA ILE A 172 1.44 7.30 -11.88
C ILE A 172 0.17 8.08 -11.54
N SER A 173 0.26 9.09 -10.66
CA SER A 173 -0.90 9.88 -10.25
C SER A 173 -1.54 10.67 -11.40
N ARG A 174 -0.86 10.82 -12.55
CA ARG A 174 -1.40 11.48 -13.74
C ARG A 174 -2.16 10.55 -14.67
N MET A 175 -1.97 9.22 -14.54
CA MET A 175 -2.68 8.23 -15.36
C MET A 175 -4.18 8.22 -15.02
N LYS A 176 -5.05 8.09 -16.03
CA LYS A 176 -6.52 8.15 -15.85
C LYS A 176 -7.02 7.04 -14.91
N ASP A 177 -6.58 5.81 -15.13
CA ASP A 177 -7.00 4.65 -14.35
C ASP A 177 -6.55 4.75 -12.89
N MET A 178 -5.31 5.22 -12.68
CA MET A 178 -4.80 5.45 -11.33
C MET A 178 -5.52 6.57 -10.60
N LYS A 179 -5.94 7.63 -11.30
CA LYS A 179 -6.78 8.68 -10.69
C LYS A 179 -8.08 8.11 -10.14
N ARG A 180 -8.70 7.18 -10.87
CA ARG A 180 -9.95 6.54 -10.45
C ARG A 180 -9.74 5.64 -9.23
N ILE A 181 -8.69 4.80 -9.24
CA ILE A 181 -8.28 3.99 -8.08
C ILE A 181 -7.98 4.89 -6.86
N PHE A 182 -7.31 6.03 -7.07
CA PHE A 182 -7.03 6.98 -6.00
C PHE A 182 -8.28 7.71 -5.48
N SER A 183 -9.35 7.80 -6.27
CA SER A 183 -10.64 8.29 -5.78
C SER A 183 -11.32 7.24 -4.89
N TYR A 184 -11.28 5.96 -5.24
CA TYR A 184 -11.71 4.87 -4.34
C TYR A 184 -10.89 4.84 -3.04
N HIS A 185 -9.59 5.11 -3.09
CA HIS A 185 -8.76 5.24 -1.90
C HIS A 185 -9.18 6.44 -1.03
N GLY A 186 -9.56 7.55 -1.65
CA GLY A 186 -10.18 8.68 -0.94
C GLY A 186 -11.50 8.32 -0.28
N ALA A 187 -12.35 7.52 -0.96
CA ALA A 187 -13.62 7.02 -0.41
C ALA A 187 -13.40 6.11 0.80
N GLU A 188 -12.42 5.20 0.74
CA GLU A 188 -11.99 4.37 1.87
C GLU A 188 -11.67 5.22 3.09
N HIS A 189 -10.79 6.21 2.94
CA HIS A 189 -10.36 7.07 4.06
C HIS A 189 -11.52 7.87 4.65
N LYS A 190 -12.36 8.47 3.83
CA LYS A 190 -13.53 9.25 4.28
C LYS A 190 -14.50 8.38 5.07
N THR A 191 -14.74 7.16 4.60
CA THR A 191 -15.66 6.21 5.25
C THR A 191 -15.11 5.70 6.58
N ILE A 192 -13.81 5.35 6.66
CA ILE A 192 -13.16 4.97 7.92
C ILE A 192 -13.21 6.12 8.93
N ARG A 193 -12.94 7.36 8.51
CA ARG A 193 -13.03 8.53 9.39
C ARG A 193 -14.45 8.80 9.88
N CYS A 194 -15.46 8.61 9.05
CA CYS A 194 -16.86 8.72 9.45
C CYS A 194 -17.19 7.70 10.56
N TYR A 195 -16.72 6.47 10.41
CA TYR A 195 -16.86 5.43 11.40
C TYR A 195 -16.12 5.74 12.71
N GLU A 196 -14.87 6.20 12.64
CA GLU A 196 -14.06 6.61 13.81
C GLU A 196 -14.65 7.83 14.55
N ALA A 197 -15.34 8.70 13.82
CA ALA A 197 -16.11 9.80 14.41
C ALA A 197 -17.45 9.33 15.03
N GLN A 198 -17.78 8.04 14.90
CA GLN A 198 -19.05 7.45 15.36
C GLN A 198 -20.28 8.16 14.78
N LEU A 199 -20.19 8.57 13.51
CA LEU A 199 -21.31 9.12 12.77
C LEU A 199 -22.02 8.02 11.99
N PRO A 200 -23.33 8.17 11.70
CA PRO A 200 -24.02 7.26 10.78
C PRO A 200 -23.27 7.15 9.44
N LEU A 201 -23.07 5.94 8.95
CA LEU A 201 -22.40 5.66 7.68
C LEU A 201 -23.34 6.00 6.52
N THR A 202 -23.47 7.28 6.20
CA THR A 202 -24.21 7.79 5.07
C THR A 202 -23.27 8.51 4.10
N VAL A 203 -23.63 8.56 2.83
CA VAL A 203 -22.85 9.28 1.81
C VAL A 203 -22.62 10.74 2.24
N GLU A 204 -23.64 11.39 2.78
CA GLU A 204 -23.56 12.78 3.22
C GLU A 204 -22.54 12.99 4.34
N ASN A 205 -22.56 12.15 5.38
CA ASN A 205 -21.59 12.24 6.47
C ASN A 205 -20.17 11.91 6.00
N CYS A 206 -20.02 10.87 5.17
CA CYS A 206 -18.71 10.50 4.62
C CYS A 206 -18.15 11.58 3.69
N ARG A 207 -18.99 12.25 2.88
CA ARG A 207 -18.57 13.35 2.00
C ARG A 207 -17.91 14.49 2.78
N GLY A 208 -18.39 14.79 3.99
CA GLY A 208 -17.83 15.82 4.87
C GLY A 208 -16.46 15.49 5.47
N MET A 209 -16.00 14.23 5.40
CA MET A 209 -14.73 13.79 5.99
C MET A 209 -13.53 14.13 5.11
N THR A 210 -12.35 14.23 5.75
CA THR A 210 -11.08 14.37 5.01
C THR A 210 -10.63 13.05 4.42
N ARG A 211 -10.06 13.10 3.22
CA ARG A 211 -9.43 11.94 2.55
C ARG A 211 -8.02 11.60 3.04
N LEU A 212 -7.47 12.39 3.97
CA LEU A 212 -6.16 12.10 4.55
C LEU A 212 -6.32 11.27 5.83
N HIS A 213 -5.62 10.14 5.93
CA HIS A 213 -5.70 9.23 7.06
C HIS A 213 -4.32 8.82 7.60
N PRO A 214 -4.03 9.00 8.90
CA PRO A 214 -2.68 8.78 9.45
C PRO A 214 -2.24 7.31 9.46
N ARG A 215 -3.16 6.36 9.42
CA ARG A 215 -2.91 4.92 9.47
C ARG A 215 -3.00 4.25 8.10
N CYS A 216 -2.84 5.00 7.03
CA CYS A 216 -2.91 4.48 5.66
C CYS A 216 -1.66 3.66 5.29
N GLY A 217 -1.87 2.61 4.49
CA GLY A 217 -0.79 1.80 3.93
C GLY A 217 0.19 2.56 3.04
N THR A 218 -0.24 3.65 2.38
CA THR A 218 0.67 4.49 1.57
C THR A 218 1.65 5.28 2.43
N SER A 219 1.25 5.70 3.65
CA SER A 219 2.17 6.28 4.62
C SER A 219 3.27 5.29 5.05
N PHE A 220 2.96 3.98 5.06
CA PHE A 220 3.95 2.93 5.32
C PHE A 220 5.07 2.92 4.28
N LEU A 221 4.79 3.16 3.00
CA LEU A 221 5.83 3.24 1.96
C LEU A 221 6.85 4.34 2.26
N PHE A 222 6.39 5.48 2.75
CA PHE A 222 7.28 6.57 3.16
C PHE A 222 8.17 6.17 4.35
N VAL A 223 7.58 5.48 5.34
CA VAL A 223 8.34 4.93 6.48
C VAL A 223 9.38 3.92 6.01
N VAL A 224 9.06 3.05 5.05
CA VAL A 224 10.01 2.09 4.46
C VAL A 224 11.19 2.82 3.82
N VAL A 225 10.94 3.89 3.06
CA VAL A 225 12.02 4.69 2.46
C VAL A 225 12.89 5.32 3.54
N ALA A 226 12.30 5.97 4.55
CA ALA A 226 13.04 6.61 5.64
C ALA A 226 13.88 5.61 6.44
N ILE A 227 13.30 4.48 6.85
CA ILE A 227 14.01 3.41 7.58
C ILE A 227 15.12 2.81 6.71
N SER A 228 14.89 2.62 5.40
CA SER A 228 15.93 2.12 4.51
C SER A 228 17.14 3.04 4.46
N ILE A 229 16.94 4.36 4.43
CA ILE A 229 18.05 5.34 4.42
C ILE A 229 18.84 5.23 5.71
N LEU A 230 18.17 5.23 6.86
CA LEU A 230 18.83 5.15 8.16
C LEU A 230 19.58 3.84 8.35
N LEU A 231 18.94 2.71 8.03
CA LEU A 231 19.57 1.38 8.19
C LEU A 231 20.74 1.20 7.24
N PHE A 232 20.62 1.66 6.01
CA PHE A 232 21.71 1.57 5.03
C PHE A 232 22.89 2.48 5.39
N ALA A 233 22.65 3.68 5.92
CA ALA A 233 23.69 4.55 6.40
C ALA A 233 24.42 3.93 7.62
N LEU A 234 23.67 3.36 8.56
CA LEU A 234 24.20 2.68 9.74
C LEU A 234 25.10 1.48 9.34
N VAL A 235 24.59 0.61 8.45
CA VAL A 235 25.36 -0.56 7.99
C VAL A 235 26.59 -0.13 7.19
N SER A 236 26.52 0.94 6.41
CA SER A 236 27.66 1.49 5.68
C SER A 236 28.72 2.11 6.61
N ALA A 237 28.33 2.59 7.79
CA ALA A 237 29.28 3.07 8.81
C ALA A 237 30.06 1.92 9.45
N VAL A 238 29.40 0.77 9.68
CA VAL A 238 29.99 -0.42 10.33
C VAL A 238 30.77 -1.28 9.32
N PHE A 239 30.23 -1.42 8.12
CA PHE A 239 30.81 -2.25 7.04
C PHE A 239 31.02 -1.41 5.78
N PRO A 240 32.01 -0.50 5.78
CA PRO A 240 32.31 0.31 4.62
C PRO A 240 32.84 -0.57 3.47
N THR A 241 32.23 -0.45 2.30
CA THR A 241 32.69 -1.16 1.10
C THR A 241 32.64 -0.25 -0.12
N SER A 242 33.69 -0.32 -0.95
CA SER A 242 33.76 0.36 -2.25
C SER A 242 33.23 -0.52 -3.38
N ASN A 243 33.06 -1.83 -3.12
CA ASN A 243 32.57 -2.75 -4.13
C ASN A 243 31.06 -2.57 -4.34
N MET A 244 30.65 -2.14 -5.53
CA MET A 244 29.27 -1.88 -5.91
C MET A 244 28.38 -3.12 -5.76
N LEU A 245 28.86 -4.28 -6.22
CA LEU A 245 28.10 -5.53 -6.15
C LEU A 245 27.85 -5.97 -4.70
N VAL A 246 28.87 -5.89 -3.85
CA VAL A 246 28.74 -6.19 -2.42
C VAL A 246 27.75 -5.24 -1.77
N ARG A 247 27.79 -3.97 -2.10
CA ARG A 247 26.83 -2.95 -1.64
C ARG A 247 25.40 -3.30 -2.02
N MET A 248 25.14 -3.68 -3.28
CA MET A 248 23.82 -4.12 -3.76
C MET A 248 23.34 -5.36 -3.01
N LEU A 249 24.19 -6.36 -2.83
CA LEU A 249 23.83 -7.58 -2.09
C LEU A 249 23.47 -7.29 -0.62
N ILE A 250 24.22 -6.41 0.04
CA ILE A 250 23.91 -5.96 1.40
C ILE A 250 22.52 -5.27 1.42
N ARG A 251 22.22 -4.37 0.46
CA ARG A 251 20.92 -3.71 0.39
C ARG A 251 19.76 -4.73 0.24
N LEU A 252 19.94 -5.72 -0.64
CA LEU A 252 18.93 -6.79 -0.81
C LEU A 252 18.75 -7.62 0.45
N ALA A 253 19.83 -8.03 1.11
CA ALA A 253 19.79 -8.79 2.35
C ALA A 253 19.12 -8.02 3.51
N LEU A 254 19.17 -6.69 3.49
CA LEU A 254 18.55 -5.83 4.49
C LEU A 254 17.05 -5.56 4.25
N LEU A 255 16.50 -5.85 3.06
CA LEU A 255 15.08 -5.58 2.76
C LEU A 255 14.10 -6.20 3.78
N PRO A 256 14.22 -7.46 4.20
CA PRO A 256 13.33 -8.02 5.20
C PRO A 256 13.37 -7.25 6.53
N PHE A 257 14.56 -6.77 6.94
CA PHE A 257 14.71 -5.96 8.15
C PHE A 257 14.09 -4.57 8.00
N VAL A 258 14.27 -3.93 6.83
CA VAL A 258 13.62 -2.65 6.52
C VAL A 258 12.11 -2.78 6.64
N VAL A 259 11.51 -3.79 6.00
CA VAL A 259 10.05 -4.04 6.06
C VAL A 259 9.59 -4.29 7.49
N SER A 260 10.33 -5.12 8.23
CA SER A 260 9.99 -5.47 9.61
C SER A 260 10.02 -4.28 10.55
N ILE A 261 11.09 -3.50 10.51
CA ILE A 261 11.24 -2.31 11.36
C ILE A 261 10.18 -1.27 11.00
N SER A 262 9.96 -1.05 9.70
CA SER A 262 8.94 -0.12 9.22
C SER A 262 7.54 -0.53 9.68
N TYR A 263 7.22 -1.82 9.66
CA TYR A 263 5.96 -2.34 10.16
C TYR A 263 5.77 -2.05 11.66
N GLU A 264 6.79 -2.30 12.49
CA GLU A 264 6.72 -2.01 13.91
C GLU A 264 6.61 -0.50 14.18
N CYS A 265 7.35 0.34 13.44
CA CYS A 265 7.21 1.80 13.51
C CYS A 265 5.81 2.26 13.16
N ASN A 266 5.24 1.76 12.07
CA ASN A 266 3.88 2.13 11.66
C ASN A 266 2.83 1.70 12.68
N ARG A 267 3.01 0.50 13.26
CA ARG A 267 2.15 0.00 14.34
C ARG A 267 2.26 0.86 15.60
N PHE A 268 3.46 1.29 15.96
CA PHE A 268 3.68 2.20 17.10
C PHE A 268 2.98 3.55 16.86
N VAL A 269 3.16 4.13 15.67
CA VAL A 269 2.51 5.39 15.28
C VAL A 269 0.98 5.27 15.29
N GLY A 270 0.43 4.14 14.81
CA GLY A 270 -1.01 3.90 14.79
C GLY A 270 -1.64 3.87 16.19
N ARG A 271 -0.90 3.36 17.19
CA ARG A 271 -1.39 3.21 18.57
C ARG A 271 -1.32 4.47 19.40
N HIS A 272 -0.34 5.33 19.13
CA HIS A 272 -0.08 6.50 19.96
C HIS A 272 -0.50 7.79 19.23
N ASP A 273 -0.98 8.76 19.99
CA ASP A 273 -1.28 10.09 19.47
C ASP A 273 -0.56 11.14 20.33
N ASN A 274 0.65 11.46 19.94
CA ASN A 274 1.48 12.46 20.57
C ASN A 274 2.21 13.31 19.50
N ALA A 275 2.91 14.35 19.93
CA ALA A 275 3.63 15.23 19.00
C ALA A 275 4.63 14.50 18.11
N LEU A 276 5.31 13.47 18.66
CA LEU A 276 6.28 12.66 17.90
C LEU A 276 5.59 11.83 16.81
N THR A 277 4.51 11.12 17.15
CA THR A 277 3.80 10.27 16.17
C THR A 277 3.13 11.11 15.08
N ARG A 278 2.62 12.31 15.42
CA ARG A 278 2.10 13.28 14.45
C ARG A 278 3.20 13.78 13.51
N ALA A 279 4.38 14.11 14.03
CA ALA A 279 5.52 14.53 13.22
C ALA A 279 6.00 13.40 12.28
N LEU A 280 6.05 12.14 12.77
CA LEU A 280 6.43 10.98 11.96
C LEU A 280 5.39 10.66 10.88
N SER A 281 4.10 10.89 11.13
CA SER A 281 3.04 10.66 10.14
C SER A 281 2.90 11.79 9.13
N ALA A 282 3.34 13.01 9.45
CA ALA A 282 3.11 14.20 8.63
C ALA A 282 3.63 14.05 7.18
N PRO A 283 4.85 13.52 6.92
CA PRO A 283 5.32 13.32 5.56
C PRO A 283 4.46 12.30 4.77
N GLY A 284 4.04 11.20 5.43
CA GLY A 284 3.16 10.21 4.84
C GLY A 284 1.77 10.78 4.52
N MET A 285 1.21 11.58 5.41
CA MET A 285 -0.07 12.27 5.16
C MET A 285 0.03 13.30 4.03
N TRP A 286 1.14 14.05 3.97
CA TRP A 286 1.39 14.96 2.85
C TRP A 286 1.46 14.18 1.52
N PHE A 287 2.10 13.01 1.52
CA PHE A 287 2.21 12.15 0.36
C PHE A 287 0.84 11.65 -0.17
N GLN A 288 -0.15 11.53 0.71
CA GLN A 288 -1.51 11.14 0.32
C GLN A 288 -2.19 12.13 -0.62
N HIS A 289 -1.72 13.38 -0.73
CA HIS A 289 -2.21 14.32 -1.75
C HIS A 289 -1.99 13.80 -3.19
N PHE A 290 -1.02 12.92 -3.40
CA PHE A 290 -0.74 12.29 -4.69
C PHE A 290 -1.42 10.91 -4.84
N THR A 291 -1.79 10.26 -3.74
CA THR A 291 -2.29 8.88 -3.73
C THR A 291 -3.76 8.77 -3.35
N THR A 292 -4.43 9.89 -3.09
CA THR A 292 -5.88 9.95 -2.86
C THR A 292 -6.49 11.12 -3.63
N ASN A 293 -7.67 10.92 -4.21
CA ASN A 293 -8.48 11.97 -4.84
C ASN A 293 -9.84 12.07 -4.16
N GLU A 294 -10.58 13.15 -4.46
CA GLU A 294 -11.97 13.27 -4.00
C GLU A 294 -12.84 12.23 -4.71
N PRO A 295 -13.56 11.40 -3.96
CA PRO A 295 -14.48 10.42 -4.51
C PRO A 295 -15.81 11.07 -4.89
N ASP A 296 -16.51 10.46 -5.84
CA ASP A 296 -17.93 10.70 -6.07
C ASP A 296 -18.81 9.91 -5.10
N ASP A 297 -20.10 10.18 -5.10
CA ASP A 297 -21.05 9.55 -4.18
C ASP A 297 -21.17 8.05 -4.40
N SER A 298 -21.06 7.60 -5.63
CA SER A 298 -21.13 6.18 -5.98
C SER A 298 -19.94 5.39 -5.41
N MET A 299 -18.77 6.01 -5.32
CA MET A 299 -17.58 5.42 -4.68
C MET A 299 -17.71 5.38 -3.15
N LEU A 300 -18.37 6.39 -2.56
CA LEU A 300 -18.68 6.39 -1.13
C LEU A 300 -19.68 5.27 -0.76
N GLU A 301 -20.68 5.00 -1.59
CA GLU A 301 -21.60 3.87 -1.41
C GLU A 301 -20.85 2.52 -1.37
N VAL A 302 -19.91 2.31 -2.30
CA VAL A 302 -19.05 1.12 -2.32
C VAL A 302 -18.23 1.00 -1.04
N ALA A 303 -17.63 2.11 -0.59
CA ALA A 303 -16.81 2.14 0.62
C ALA A 303 -17.61 1.88 1.89
N ILE A 304 -18.80 2.49 2.01
CA ILE A 304 -19.73 2.27 3.12
C ILE A 304 -20.12 0.80 3.17
N ARG A 305 -20.57 0.25 2.03
CA ARG A 305 -20.96 -1.16 1.97
C ARG A 305 -19.82 -2.11 2.32
N ALA A 306 -18.62 -1.82 1.85
CA ALA A 306 -17.43 -2.63 2.16
C ALA A 306 -17.10 -2.58 3.66
N LEU A 307 -17.20 -1.42 4.30
CA LEU A 307 -16.93 -1.24 5.72
C LEU A 307 -17.99 -1.96 6.58
N GLU A 308 -19.27 -1.79 6.30
CA GLU A 308 -20.38 -2.43 7.04
C GLU A 308 -20.22 -3.95 7.14
N LEU A 309 -19.75 -4.59 6.06
CA LEU A 309 -19.58 -6.04 6.00
C LEU A 309 -18.48 -6.59 6.92
N VAL A 310 -17.55 -5.73 7.39
CA VAL A 310 -16.41 -6.14 8.21
C VAL A 310 -16.44 -5.59 9.63
N ILE A 311 -17.38 -4.68 9.95
CA ILE A 311 -17.60 -4.23 11.32
C ILE A 311 -17.94 -5.45 12.19
N PRO A 312 -17.23 -5.66 13.32
CA PRO A 312 -17.52 -6.77 14.20
C PRO A 312 -18.85 -6.56 14.96
N GLU A 313 -19.56 -7.64 15.23
CA GLU A 313 -20.79 -7.58 16.05
C GLU A 313 -20.48 -7.16 17.50
N GLU A 314 -19.33 -7.55 18.01
CA GLU A 314 -18.84 -7.20 19.34
C GLU A 314 -18.19 -5.83 19.32
N LYS A 315 -18.79 -4.85 20.00
CA LYS A 315 -18.28 -3.47 20.07
C LYS A 315 -16.87 -3.42 20.64
N GLY A 316 -15.98 -2.72 19.97
CA GLY A 316 -14.61 -2.49 20.41
C GLY A 316 -13.62 -3.61 20.04
N LYS A 317 -14.05 -4.68 19.40
CA LYS A 317 -13.16 -5.75 18.92
C LYS A 317 -12.22 -5.27 17.82
N ASP A 318 -12.60 -4.24 17.12
CA ASP A 318 -11.81 -3.56 16.09
C ASP A 318 -11.05 -2.32 16.61
N ALA A 319 -11.09 -2.05 17.92
CA ALA A 319 -10.30 -0.96 18.52
C ALA A 319 -8.81 -1.30 18.63
N TRP A 320 -7.94 -0.25 18.45
CA TRP A 320 -6.49 -0.37 18.61
C TRP A 320 -6.05 -0.63 20.05
#